data_67185c76e80617e6dc2c9de6bd4854ea
#
_entry.id   67185c76e80617e6dc2c9de6bd4854ea
#
_cell.length_a   1.000
_cell.length_b   1.000
_cell.length_c   1.000
_cell.angle_alpha   90.00
_cell.angle_beta   90.00
_cell.angle_gamma   90.00
#
_symmetry.space_group_name_H-M   'P 1'
#
loop_
_entity.id
_entity.type
_entity.pdbx_description
1 polymer ?
#
loop_
_entity_poly.entity_id
_entity_poly.type
_entity_poly.pdbx_seq_one_letter_code
_entity_poly.pdbx_strand_id
1 'polypeptide(L)'
;MHFFDFFRGLDINEGLRKMQSTDGAVLIDVRTREEYADAHIPGSLNIPLNELQSAENRISDKSTPLFVHCLSGGRSRQAVHFLKRLGYTDVTDIGGIHHYSGKIEKGA
;
A
#
# COMPACT_ATOMS: atom_id res chain seq x y z
N MET A 1 6.26 11.52 22.04
CA MET A 1 5.48 11.20 20.84
C MET A 1 4.35 12.22 20.70
N HIS A 2 4.16 12.72 19.50
CA HIS A 2 3.08 13.67 19.26
C HIS A 2 1.76 12.94 19.10
N PHE A 3 0.69 13.59 19.58
CA PHE A 3 -0.65 13.06 19.44
C PHE A 3 -1.02 12.77 17.97
N PHE A 4 -0.61 13.64 17.07
CA PHE A 4 -0.92 13.47 15.65
C PHE A 4 -0.21 12.30 15.00
N ASP A 5 0.96 11.92 15.49
CA ASP A 5 1.70 10.77 14.93
C ASP A 5 0.92 9.49 15.13
N PHE A 6 0.13 9.42 16.18
CA PHE A 6 -0.68 8.25 16.49
C PHE A 6 -1.73 7.98 15.39
N PHE A 7 -2.23 9.03 14.73
CA PHE A 7 -3.31 8.91 13.75
C PHE A 7 -2.84 8.98 12.30
N ARG A 8 -1.55 9.20 12.08
CA ARG A 8 -1.04 9.39 10.73
C ARG A 8 -0.74 8.12 9.97
N GLY A 9 -0.72 6.99 10.67
CA GLY A 9 -0.23 5.75 10.09
C GLY A 9 1.29 5.78 10.03
N LEU A 10 1.87 4.83 9.34
CA LEU A 10 3.33 4.74 9.22
C LEU A 10 3.81 5.61 8.07
N ASP A 11 5.00 6.20 8.22
CA ASP A 11 5.77 6.72 7.10
C ASP A 11 6.11 5.54 6.17
N ILE A 12 6.15 5.78 4.86
CA ILE A 12 6.35 4.72 3.88
C ILE A 12 7.66 3.95 4.14
N ASN A 13 8.73 4.64 4.50
CA ASN A 13 10.01 3.96 4.76
C ASN A 13 9.94 3.06 5.99
N GLU A 14 9.27 3.51 7.04
CA GLU A 14 9.03 2.69 8.23
C GLU A 14 8.12 1.51 7.90
N GLY A 15 7.07 1.76 7.12
CA GLY A 15 6.14 0.72 6.70
C GLY A 15 6.82 -0.38 5.91
N LEU A 16 7.72 -0.01 5.00
CA LEU A 16 8.45 -0.99 4.20
C LEU A 16 9.41 -1.82 5.06
N ARG A 17 10.02 -1.21 6.07
CA ARG A 17 10.86 -1.96 7.01
C ARG A 17 10.04 -2.98 7.77
N LYS A 18 8.87 -2.58 8.22
CA LYS A 18 7.94 -3.50 8.92
C LYS A 18 7.50 -4.62 7.99
N MET A 19 7.22 -4.30 6.73
CA MET A 19 6.82 -5.28 5.74
C MET A 19 7.88 -6.36 5.53
N GLN A 20 9.16 -5.96 5.50
CA GLN A 20 10.27 -6.89 5.31
C GLN A 20 10.36 -7.94 6.41
N SER A 21 9.88 -7.61 7.60
CA SER A 21 9.87 -8.55 8.74
C SER A 21 8.51 -9.23 8.93
N THR A 22 7.60 -9.08 7.96
CA THR A 22 6.25 -9.64 8.04
C THR A 22 6.11 -10.73 6.97
N ASP A 23 5.97 -11.97 7.40
CA ASP A 23 5.87 -13.10 6.47
C ASP A 23 4.61 -13.00 5.61
N GLY A 24 4.78 -13.25 4.31
CA GLY A 24 3.67 -13.28 3.37
C GLY A 24 3.07 -11.92 3.02
N ALA A 25 3.69 -10.83 3.45
CA ALA A 25 3.15 -9.49 3.21
C ALA A 25 3.14 -9.13 1.73
N VAL A 26 2.12 -8.38 1.33
CA VAL A 26 1.98 -7.86 -0.03
C VAL A 26 1.93 -6.34 0.03
N LEU A 27 2.72 -5.70 -0.83
CA LEU A 27 2.72 -4.24 -0.98
C LEU A 27 1.80 -3.87 -2.13
N ILE A 28 0.78 -3.06 -1.84
CA ILE A 28 -0.19 -2.63 -2.85
C ILE A 28 -0.02 -1.15 -3.14
N ASP A 29 0.19 -0.83 -4.42
CA ASP A 29 0.24 0.53 -4.93
C ASP A 29 -1.12 0.84 -5.56
N VAL A 30 -1.88 1.77 -4.95
CA VAL A 30 -3.24 2.08 -5.42
C VAL A 30 -3.27 3.31 -6.33
N ARG A 31 -2.11 3.72 -6.86
CA ARG A 31 -2.05 4.78 -7.85
C ARG A 31 -2.54 4.26 -9.20
N THR A 32 -2.65 5.16 -10.17
CA THR A 32 -3.05 4.77 -11.52
C THR A 32 -1.97 3.90 -12.18
N ARG A 33 -2.35 3.19 -13.23
CA ARG A 33 -1.40 2.39 -14.00
C ARG A 33 -0.30 3.24 -14.60
N GLU A 34 -0.63 4.45 -15.06
CA GLU A 34 0.35 5.37 -15.62
C GLU A 34 1.38 5.82 -14.60
N GLU A 35 0.92 6.17 -13.40
CA GLU A 35 1.83 6.55 -12.31
C GLU A 35 2.75 5.39 -11.97
N TYR A 36 2.19 4.20 -11.89
CA TYR A 36 2.96 2.99 -11.57
C TYR A 36 4.03 2.71 -12.64
N ALA A 37 3.65 2.83 -13.90
CA ALA A 37 4.58 2.58 -15.01
C ALA A 37 5.73 3.60 -15.04
N ASP A 38 5.45 4.83 -14.64
CA ASP A 38 6.47 5.88 -14.60
C ASP A 38 7.54 5.59 -13.54
N ALA A 39 7.12 5.14 -12.38
CA ALA A 39 8.04 4.75 -11.30
C ALA A 39 7.26 4.05 -10.20
N HIS A 40 7.76 2.92 -9.72
CA HIS A 40 7.13 2.21 -8.61
C HIS A 40 8.18 1.53 -7.74
N ILE A 41 7.77 1.13 -6.55
CA ILE A 41 8.63 0.40 -5.61
C ILE A 41 8.76 -1.04 -6.10
N PRO A 42 9.98 -1.58 -6.19
CA PRO A 42 10.16 -2.98 -6.60
C PRO A 42 9.35 -3.93 -5.72
N GLY A 43 8.70 -4.90 -6.36
CA GLY A 43 7.89 -5.90 -5.66
C GLY A 43 6.49 -5.45 -5.33
N SER A 44 6.11 -4.22 -5.64
CA SER A 44 4.74 -3.75 -5.39
C SER A 44 3.77 -4.28 -6.44
N LEU A 45 2.52 -4.45 -6.02
CA LEU A 45 1.43 -4.89 -6.86
C LEU A 45 0.52 -3.69 -7.12
N ASN A 46 0.34 -3.32 -8.38
CA ASN A 46 -0.52 -2.19 -8.72
C ASN A 46 -1.98 -2.62 -8.81
N ILE A 47 -2.79 -2.11 -7.91
CA ILE A 47 -4.24 -2.24 -7.97
C ILE A 47 -4.80 -0.84 -7.79
N PRO A 48 -5.12 -0.14 -8.88
CA PRO A 48 -5.63 1.22 -8.78
C PRO A 48 -6.84 1.33 -7.87
N LEU A 49 -6.98 2.46 -7.19
CA LEU A 49 -8.04 2.66 -6.20
C LEU A 49 -9.43 2.30 -6.75
N ASN A 50 -9.72 2.68 -8.00
CA ASN A 50 -11.02 2.41 -8.60
C ASN A 50 -11.20 0.96 -9.05
N GLU A 51 -10.20 0.11 -8.86
CA GLU A 51 -10.24 -1.31 -9.23
C GLU A 51 -9.98 -2.22 -8.03
N LEU A 52 -10.06 -1.69 -6.82
CA LEU A 52 -9.70 -2.45 -5.61
C LEU A 52 -10.54 -3.71 -5.39
N GLN A 53 -11.74 -3.75 -5.94
CA GLN A 53 -12.55 -4.96 -5.82
C GLN A 53 -11.83 -6.17 -6.45
N SER A 54 -10.98 -5.94 -7.43
CA SER A 54 -10.22 -7.01 -8.07
C SER A 54 -9.16 -7.62 -7.14
N ALA A 55 -8.88 -6.99 -6.00
CA ALA A 55 -7.94 -7.54 -5.02
C ALA A 55 -8.34 -8.95 -4.59
N GLU A 56 -9.64 -9.22 -4.50
CA GLU A 56 -10.13 -10.53 -4.08
C GLU A 56 -9.71 -11.65 -5.04
N ASN A 57 -9.54 -11.33 -6.32
CA ASN A 57 -9.08 -12.31 -7.31
C ASN A 57 -7.56 -12.50 -7.27
N ARG A 58 -6.84 -11.52 -6.77
CA ARG A 58 -5.38 -11.52 -6.80
C ARG A 58 -4.76 -11.94 -5.46
N ILE A 59 -5.47 -11.68 -4.38
CA ILE A 59 -5.05 -11.99 -3.02
C ILE A 59 -6.26 -12.65 -2.34
N SER A 60 -6.39 -13.95 -2.52
CA SER A 60 -7.58 -14.67 -2.05
C SER A 60 -7.60 -14.87 -0.53
N ASP A 61 -6.44 -14.96 0.09
CA ASP A 61 -6.36 -15.14 1.54
C ASP A 61 -6.54 -13.81 2.26
N LYS A 62 -7.67 -13.66 2.95
CA LYS A 62 -8.03 -12.41 3.62
C LYS A 62 -7.17 -12.13 4.86
N SER A 63 -6.36 -13.09 5.29
CA SER A 63 -5.42 -12.89 6.40
C SER A 63 -4.05 -12.41 5.92
N THR A 64 -3.83 -12.31 4.61
CA THR A 64 -2.58 -11.80 4.05
C THR A 64 -2.31 -10.39 4.58
N PRO A 65 -1.13 -10.13 5.17
CA PRO A 65 -0.79 -8.77 5.60
C PRO A 65 -0.63 -7.86 4.37
N LEU A 66 -1.42 -6.80 4.31
CA LEU A 66 -1.40 -5.85 3.20
C LEU A 66 -0.81 -4.51 3.66
N PHE A 67 0.17 -4.03 2.91
CA PHE A 67 0.74 -2.70 3.12
C PHE A 67 0.39 -1.86 1.90
N VAL A 68 -0.25 -0.72 2.11
CA VAL A 68 -0.90 0.05 1.04
C VAL A 68 -0.33 1.45 0.98
N HIS A 69 0.05 1.90 -0.23
CA HIS A 69 0.52 3.27 -0.43
C HIS A 69 -0.06 3.87 -1.71
N CYS A 70 0.02 5.20 -1.79
CA CYS A 70 -0.31 5.94 -3.00
C CYS A 70 0.75 7.01 -3.24
N LEU A 71 0.41 8.15 -3.84
CA LEU A 71 1.37 9.23 -4.06
C LEU A 71 1.62 10.04 -2.79
N SER A 72 0.56 10.52 -2.15
CA SER A 72 0.66 11.43 -1.01
C SER A 72 -0.14 11.01 0.23
N GLY A 73 -0.84 9.87 0.18
CA GLY A 73 -1.55 9.31 1.35
C GLY A 73 -3.07 9.34 1.29
N GLY A 74 -3.66 10.19 0.43
CA GLY A 74 -5.13 10.31 0.39
C GLY A 74 -5.83 9.09 -0.16
N ARG A 75 -5.35 8.58 -1.28
CA ARG A 75 -5.93 7.40 -1.91
C ARG A 75 -5.68 6.14 -1.08
N SER A 76 -4.51 6.01 -0.46
CA SER A 76 -4.20 4.84 0.36
C SER A 76 -5.08 4.78 1.59
N ARG A 77 -5.45 5.93 2.17
CA ARG A 77 -6.38 5.96 3.29
C ARG A 77 -7.74 5.40 2.89
N GLN A 78 -8.25 5.83 1.73
CA GLN A 78 -9.52 5.30 1.20
C GLN A 78 -9.42 3.81 0.90
N ALA A 79 -8.30 3.40 0.32
CA ALA A 79 -8.07 2.01 -0.05
C ALA A 79 -8.08 1.10 1.17
N VAL A 80 -7.46 1.52 2.26
CA VAL A 80 -7.42 0.72 3.49
C VAL A 80 -8.82 0.46 4.02
N HIS A 81 -9.67 1.50 4.05
CA HIS A 81 -11.06 1.34 4.49
C HIS A 81 -11.82 0.35 3.59
N PHE A 82 -11.63 0.46 2.28
CA PHE A 82 -12.31 -0.42 1.34
C PHE A 82 -11.86 -1.87 1.51
N LEU A 83 -10.55 -2.10 1.62
CA LEU A 83 -10.01 -3.44 1.77
C LEU A 83 -10.48 -4.11 3.06
N LYS A 84 -10.58 -3.34 4.14
CA LYS A 84 -11.12 -3.86 5.39
C LYS A 84 -12.59 -4.28 5.23
N ARG A 85 -13.37 -3.50 4.49
CA ARG A 85 -14.76 -3.86 4.22
C ARG A 85 -14.89 -5.10 3.35
N LEU A 86 -13.90 -5.36 2.48
CA LEU A 86 -13.85 -6.60 1.71
C LEU A 86 -13.52 -7.82 2.58
N GLY A 87 -13.09 -7.60 3.82
CA GLY A 87 -12.81 -8.68 4.75
C GLY A 87 -11.34 -8.93 5.05
N TYR A 88 -10.42 -8.13 4.47
CA TYR A 88 -8.99 -8.26 4.82
C TYR A 88 -8.79 -7.80 6.26
N THR A 89 -8.09 -8.63 7.05
CA THR A 89 -7.99 -8.42 8.49
C THR A 89 -6.70 -7.72 8.93
N ASP A 90 -5.71 -7.60 8.05
CA ASP A 90 -4.42 -7.01 8.38
C ASP A 90 -4.01 -6.05 7.28
N VAL A 91 -4.46 -4.80 7.37
CA VAL A 91 -4.24 -3.79 6.33
C VAL A 91 -3.62 -2.56 6.98
N THR A 92 -2.44 -2.18 6.50
CA THR A 92 -1.67 -1.05 7.03
C THR A 92 -1.47 0.01 5.95
N ASP A 93 -1.84 1.24 6.26
CA ASP A 93 -1.59 2.40 5.40
C ASP A 93 -0.17 2.89 5.66
N ILE A 94 0.68 2.91 4.63
CA ILE A 94 2.06 3.38 4.78
C ILE A 94 2.31 4.69 4.03
N GLY A 95 1.24 5.37 3.58
CA GLY A 95 1.32 6.74 3.10
C GLY A 95 1.73 6.92 1.66
N GLY A 96 2.60 7.88 1.41
CA GLY A 96 2.89 8.32 0.05
C GLY A 96 4.29 8.02 -0.45
N ILE A 97 4.37 7.57 -1.69
CA ILE A 97 5.64 7.24 -2.34
C ILE A 97 6.56 8.46 -2.47
N HIS A 98 5.98 9.68 -2.45
CA HIS A 98 6.81 10.88 -2.56
C HIS A 98 7.77 11.07 -1.38
N HIS A 99 7.55 10.36 -0.28
CA HIS A 99 8.50 10.35 0.85
C HIS A 99 9.47 9.17 0.79
N TYR A 100 9.31 8.31 -0.19
CA TYR A 100 10.13 7.11 -0.32
C TYR A 100 11.55 7.45 -0.77
N SER A 101 12.55 6.85 -0.13
CA SER A 101 13.95 7.13 -0.42
C SER A 101 14.72 5.94 -1.00
N GLY A 102 14.04 4.86 -1.35
CA GLY A 102 14.69 3.66 -1.87
C GLY A 102 14.72 3.59 -3.40
N LYS A 103 15.00 2.42 -3.90
CA LYS A 103 15.07 2.16 -5.34
C LYS A 103 13.70 2.16 -5.98
N ILE A 104 13.61 2.59 -7.22
CA ILE A 104 12.40 2.52 -8.01
C ILE A 104 12.64 1.73 -9.28
N GLU A 105 11.56 1.19 -9.84
CA GLU A 105 11.55 0.55 -11.15
C GLU A 105 10.56 1.27 -12.05
N LYS A 106 10.76 1.13 -13.38
CA LYS A 106 9.85 1.67 -14.39
C LYS A 106 9.24 0.53 -15.18
N GLY A 107 8.06 0.81 -15.75
CA GLY A 107 7.37 -0.16 -16.58
C GLY A 107 6.18 -0.78 -15.88
N ALA A 108 5.38 -1.48 -16.64
CA ALA A 108 4.17 -2.08 -16.13
C ALA A 108 4.43 -3.36 -15.34
#